data_c842dc4ec11ae701a0b1166fe84e5a91
#
_entry.id   c842dc4ec11ae701a0b1166fe84e5a91
#
_cell.length_a   1.000
_cell.length_b   1.000
_cell.length_c   1.000
_cell.angle_alpha   90.00
_cell.angle_beta   90.00
_cell.angle_gamma   90.00
#
_symmetry.space_group_name_H-M   'P 1'
#
loop_
_entity.id
_entity.type
_entity.pdbx_description
1 polymer ?
#
loop_
_entity_poly.entity_id
_entity_poly.type
_entity_poly.pdbx_seq_one_letter_code
_entity_poly.pdbx_strand_id
1 'polypeptide(L)'
;MPGSPLVSADQLAAELASTSPPVVLDCRWQLAGGADRPAYDRGHLPGAAFVDLDRDLSAAPGPGGRHPLPDPAAFQAAMRRCRVDDGRPVVAYDQGDAGGAARAWWLLGYFGHPDARVLDGGLPAWVASGRPLATEPPGPARPGGFTARPGHRPALDAAGAARVAAAGVLLDARVPARYAGREEPVDPVAGHVPGARNASMGELLTGGRLRPAGELRRRFEALGVREGVPVGAYCGSGVVASQLVLALEVAGLPAALYPGSWSNWITDPSAGIAVGSEPGR
;
A
#
# COMPACT_ATOMS: atom_id res chain seq x y z
N MET A 1 -8.99 20.73 2.57
CA MET A 1 -7.91 19.71 2.69
C MET A 1 -8.57 18.35 2.70
N PRO A 2 -8.14 17.38 1.89
CA PRO A 2 -8.61 16.02 2.08
C PRO A 2 -8.32 15.59 3.53
N GLY A 3 -9.21 14.79 4.12
CA GLY A 3 -9.04 14.27 5.49
C GLY A 3 -7.78 13.40 5.63
N SER A 4 -7.41 13.04 6.85
CA SER A 4 -6.30 12.11 7.09
C SER A 4 -6.53 10.80 6.33
N PRO A 5 -5.52 10.23 5.65
CA PRO A 5 -5.63 8.92 5.03
C PRO A 5 -5.68 7.77 6.07
N LEU A 6 -5.53 8.10 7.35
CA LEU A 6 -5.62 7.16 8.46
C LEU A 6 -6.89 7.40 9.29
N VAL A 7 -7.42 6.33 9.84
CA VAL A 7 -8.52 6.35 10.82
C VAL A 7 -8.12 5.52 12.04
N SER A 8 -8.41 6.01 13.26
CA SER A 8 -8.18 5.25 14.49
C SER A 8 -9.29 4.21 14.72
N ALA A 9 -9.03 3.22 15.59
CA ALA A 9 -10.04 2.23 15.98
C ALA A 9 -11.27 2.87 16.62
N ASP A 10 -11.09 3.95 17.40
CA ASP A 10 -12.19 4.67 18.04
C ASP A 10 -13.06 5.42 17.02
N GLN A 11 -12.42 6.11 16.06
CA GLN A 11 -13.12 6.77 14.97
C GLN A 11 -13.88 5.78 14.09
N LEU A 12 -13.23 4.67 13.69
CA LEU A 12 -13.87 3.64 12.88
C LEU A 12 -15.08 3.03 13.61
N ALA A 13 -14.97 2.76 14.92
CA ALA A 13 -16.10 2.23 15.68
C ALA A 13 -17.29 3.19 15.74
N ALA A 14 -17.03 4.49 15.90
CA ALA A 14 -18.08 5.51 15.86
C ALA A 14 -18.74 5.59 14.47
N GLU A 15 -17.93 5.52 13.41
CA GLU A 15 -18.43 5.51 12.03
C GLU A 15 -19.27 4.24 11.72
N LEU A 16 -18.86 3.07 12.21
CA LEU A 16 -19.59 1.82 12.04
C LEU A 16 -20.95 1.82 12.75
N ALA A 17 -21.10 2.59 13.83
CA ALA A 17 -22.37 2.78 14.53
C ALA A 17 -23.26 3.87 13.91
N SER A 18 -22.79 4.56 12.89
CA SER A 18 -23.55 5.64 12.22
C SER A 18 -24.63 5.09 11.26
N THR A 19 -25.50 5.97 10.79
CA THR A 19 -26.54 5.65 9.79
C THR A 19 -25.98 5.35 8.39
N SER A 20 -24.71 5.74 8.12
CA SER A 20 -24.01 5.49 6.85
C SER A 20 -22.60 4.97 7.14
N PRO A 21 -22.47 3.73 7.61
CA PRO A 21 -21.15 3.18 7.97
C PRO A 21 -20.28 2.99 6.74
N PRO A 22 -18.93 3.12 6.87
CA PRO A 22 -18.01 2.83 5.79
C PRO A 22 -18.06 1.36 5.36
N VAL A 23 -17.59 1.09 4.15
CA VAL A 23 -17.22 -0.28 3.75
C VAL A 23 -15.89 -0.62 4.40
N VAL A 24 -15.81 -1.78 5.05
CA VAL A 24 -14.55 -2.26 5.66
C VAL A 24 -13.98 -3.38 4.81
N LEU A 25 -12.69 -3.29 4.47
CA LEU A 25 -11.96 -4.28 3.68
C LEU A 25 -10.88 -4.94 4.54
N ASP A 26 -10.95 -6.26 4.67
CA ASP A 26 -9.90 -7.08 5.27
C ASP A 26 -8.89 -7.48 4.19
N CYS A 27 -7.70 -6.91 4.25
CA CYS A 27 -6.62 -7.09 3.29
C CYS A 27 -5.44 -7.86 3.89
N ARG A 28 -5.68 -8.76 4.86
CA ARG A 28 -4.61 -9.57 5.47
C ARG A 28 -3.95 -10.47 4.44
N TRP A 29 -2.63 -10.31 4.34
CA TRP A 29 -1.80 -10.99 3.35
C TRP A 29 -0.36 -11.11 3.87
N GLN A 30 0.34 -12.16 3.49
CA GLN A 30 1.74 -12.39 3.83
C GLN A 30 2.54 -12.73 2.57
N LEU A 31 3.77 -12.23 2.47
CA LEU A 31 4.62 -12.43 1.29
C LEU A 31 4.85 -13.91 0.94
N ALA A 32 5.00 -14.77 1.95
CA ALA A 32 5.23 -16.21 1.75
C ALA A 32 3.94 -17.04 1.75
N GLY A 33 2.82 -16.50 2.23
CA GLY A 33 1.56 -17.23 2.44
C GLY A 33 0.38 -16.75 1.59
N GLY A 34 0.53 -15.62 0.91
CA GLY A 34 -0.59 -14.99 0.18
C GLY A 34 -1.69 -14.46 1.11
N ALA A 35 -2.91 -14.39 0.59
CA ALA A 35 -4.07 -13.90 1.32
C ALA A 35 -4.49 -14.83 2.46
N ASP A 36 -4.64 -14.28 3.68
CA ASP A 36 -4.91 -15.08 4.89
C ASP A 36 -6.43 -15.24 5.14
N ARG A 37 -7.08 -15.92 4.21
CA ARG A 37 -8.52 -16.25 4.34
C ARG A 37 -8.83 -17.05 5.61
N PRO A 38 -8.02 -18.04 6.03
CA PRO A 38 -8.26 -18.74 7.28
C PRO A 38 -8.22 -17.83 8.52
N ALA A 39 -7.37 -16.82 8.56
CA ALA A 39 -7.37 -15.86 9.67
C ALA A 39 -8.61 -14.96 9.65
N TYR A 40 -9.09 -14.56 8.46
CA TYR A 40 -10.36 -13.85 8.32
C TYR A 40 -11.54 -14.67 8.88
N ASP A 41 -11.63 -15.94 8.53
CA ASP A 41 -12.71 -16.82 8.97
C ASP A 41 -12.70 -17.07 10.51
N ARG A 42 -11.51 -17.01 11.14
CA ARG A 42 -11.39 -17.09 12.61
C ARG A 42 -11.79 -15.81 13.33
N GLY A 43 -11.73 -14.68 12.67
CA GLY A 43 -12.14 -13.39 13.25
C GLY A 43 -11.70 -12.20 12.40
N HIS A 44 -12.63 -11.29 12.16
CA HIS A 44 -12.46 -10.08 11.38
C HIS A 44 -13.27 -8.93 11.98
N LEU A 45 -13.06 -7.70 11.53
CA LEU A 45 -13.88 -6.56 11.96
C LEU A 45 -15.34 -6.76 11.53
N PRO A 46 -16.33 -6.42 12.36
CA PRO A 46 -17.74 -6.59 12.02
C PRO A 46 -18.09 -5.99 10.65
N GLY A 47 -18.67 -6.81 9.79
CA GLY A 47 -19.10 -6.41 8.45
C GLY A 47 -17.99 -6.27 7.41
N ALA A 48 -16.75 -6.56 7.75
CA ALA A 48 -15.63 -6.48 6.81
C ALA A 48 -15.74 -7.50 5.68
N ALA A 49 -15.49 -7.07 4.45
CA ALA A 49 -15.36 -7.95 3.30
C ALA A 49 -13.90 -8.37 3.11
N PHE A 50 -13.67 -9.65 2.83
CA PHE A 50 -12.34 -10.17 2.55
C PHE A 50 -11.88 -9.80 1.14
N VAL A 51 -10.65 -9.30 1.04
CA VAL A 51 -9.98 -8.94 -0.21
C VAL A 51 -8.69 -9.74 -0.34
N ASP A 52 -8.58 -10.49 -1.40
CA ASP A 52 -7.39 -11.26 -1.75
C ASP A 52 -6.42 -10.37 -2.54
N LEU A 53 -5.24 -10.08 -2.00
CA LEU A 53 -4.29 -9.17 -2.62
C LEU A 53 -3.83 -9.68 -3.99
N ASP A 54 -3.53 -10.96 -4.11
CA ASP A 54 -2.97 -11.53 -5.33
C ASP A 54 -4.02 -11.59 -6.45
N ARG A 55 -5.29 -11.84 -6.11
CA ARG A 55 -6.39 -11.94 -7.06
C ARG A 55 -7.10 -10.61 -7.33
N ASP A 56 -7.34 -9.80 -6.26
CA ASP A 56 -8.23 -8.64 -6.32
C ASP A 56 -7.48 -7.30 -6.43
N LEU A 57 -6.23 -7.25 -5.95
CA LEU A 57 -5.42 -6.02 -5.91
C LEU A 57 -4.19 -6.08 -6.83
N SER A 58 -4.08 -7.14 -7.63
CA SER A 58 -2.94 -7.34 -8.53
C SER A 58 -3.40 -8.03 -9.81
N ALA A 59 -2.69 -7.80 -10.91
CA ALA A 59 -2.73 -8.69 -12.06
C ALA A 59 -1.78 -9.88 -11.83
N ALA A 60 -1.88 -10.90 -12.68
CA ALA A 60 -0.99 -12.05 -12.64
C ALA A 60 0.50 -11.62 -12.76
N PRO A 61 1.41 -12.28 -12.04
CA PRO A 61 2.84 -12.04 -12.17
C PRO A 61 3.33 -12.19 -13.63
N GLY A 62 4.25 -11.32 -14.03
CA GLY A 62 4.79 -11.31 -15.39
C GLY A 62 5.81 -10.21 -15.61
N PRO A 63 6.02 -9.76 -16.86
CA PRO A 63 6.97 -8.69 -17.18
C PRO A 63 6.69 -7.37 -16.41
N GLY A 64 5.44 -7.14 -16.00
CA GLY A 64 5.07 -5.99 -15.18
C GLY A 64 5.46 -6.11 -13.70
N GLY A 65 6.09 -7.19 -13.28
CA GLY A 65 6.49 -7.48 -11.90
C GLY A 65 5.65 -8.57 -11.24
N ARG A 66 5.82 -8.78 -9.92
CA ARG A 66 5.07 -9.80 -9.17
C ARG A 66 3.64 -9.38 -8.84
N HIS A 67 3.39 -8.10 -8.58
CA HIS A 67 2.05 -7.58 -8.29
C HIS A 67 1.76 -6.35 -9.17
N PRO A 68 1.63 -6.54 -10.51
CA PRO A 68 1.30 -5.44 -11.42
C PRO A 68 -0.04 -4.79 -11.03
N LEU A 69 -0.34 -3.63 -11.57
CA LEU A 69 -1.67 -3.04 -11.40
C LEU A 69 -2.73 -4.00 -11.97
N PRO A 70 -3.85 -4.19 -11.25
CA PRO A 70 -4.96 -5.00 -11.76
C PRO A 70 -5.59 -4.33 -12.98
N ASP A 71 -6.20 -5.13 -13.85
CA ASP A 71 -7.07 -4.63 -14.90
C ASP A 71 -8.22 -3.82 -14.27
N PRO A 72 -8.60 -2.65 -14.86
CA PRO A 72 -9.65 -1.80 -14.30
C PRO A 72 -10.99 -2.50 -14.13
N ALA A 73 -11.40 -3.37 -15.08
CA ALA A 73 -12.68 -4.10 -14.99
C ALA A 73 -12.61 -5.19 -13.92
N ALA A 74 -11.47 -5.88 -13.79
CA ALA A 74 -11.25 -6.88 -12.74
C ALA A 74 -11.27 -6.23 -11.35
N PHE A 75 -10.57 -5.10 -11.15
CA PHE A 75 -10.58 -4.35 -9.90
C PHE A 75 -11.99 -3.84 -9.56
N GLN A 76 -12.70 -3.27 -10.54
CA GLN A 76 -14.09 -2.84 -10.37
C GLN A 76 -14.99 -4.00 -9.90
N ALA A 77 -14.88 -5.15 -10.54
CA ALA A 77 -15.68 -6.33 -10.17
C ALA A 77 -15.37 -6.78 -8.73
N ALA A 78 -14.08 -6.78 -8.33
CA ALA A 78 -13.66 -7.11 -6.98
C ALA A 78 -14.23 -6.11 -5.96
N MET A 79 -14.12 -4.81 -6.19
CA MET A 79 -14.63 -3.79 -5.27
C MET A 79 -16.17 -3.80 -5.19
N ARG A 80 -16.87 -4.03 -6.30
CA ARG A 80 -18.33 -4.21 -6.28
C ARG A 80 -18.77 -5.43 -5.48
N ARG A 81 -18.05 -6.55 -5.58
CA ARG A 81 -18.27 -7.73 -4.74
C ARG A 81 -18.10 -7.41 -3.25
N CYS A 82 -17.17 -6.53 -2.91
CA CYS A 82 -16.96 -6.01 -1.56
C CYS A 82 -17.92 -4.88 -1.17
N ARG A 83 -18.93 -4.57 -2.00
CA ARG A 83 -19.97 -3.53 -1.75
C ARG A 83 -19.45 -2.10 -1.74
N VAL A 84 -18.35 -1.84 -2.43
CA VAL A 84 -17.81 -0.49 -2.60
C VAL A 84 -18.67 0.26 -3.60
N ASP A 85 -19.08 1.47 -3.22
CA ASP A 85 -19.81 2.45 -4.02
C ASP A 85 -18.96 3.72 -4.19
N ASP A 86 -19.17 4.49 -5.26
CA ASP A 86 -18.40 5.70 -5.54
C ASP A 86 -18.48 6.77 -4.43
N GLY A 87 -19.56 6.81 -3.68
CA GLY A 87 -19.81 7.86 -2.65
C GLY A 87 -19.76 7.38 -1.20
N ARG A 88 -19.47 6.09 -0.94
CA ARG A 88 -19.44 5.54 0.41
C ARG A 88 -18.00 5.38 0.88
N PRO A 89 -17.60 5.94 2.05
CA PRO A 89 -16.26 5.80 2.57
C PRO A 89 -15.79 4.35 2.66
N VAL A 90 -14.52 4.10 2.41
CA VAL A 90 -13.89 2.77 2.52
C VAL A 90 -12.76 2.82 3.54
N VAL A 91 -12.70 1.84 4.43
CA VAL A 91 -11.59 1.65 5.35
C VAL A 91 -10.97 0.28 5.13
N ALA A 92 -9.71 0.25 4.74
CA ALA A 92 -8.93 -0.97 4.61
C ALA A 92 -8.12 -1.24 5.89
N TYR A 93 -7.99 -2.51 6.27
CA TYR A 93 -7.11 -2.93 7.35
C TYR A 93 -6.41 -4.25 7.00
N ASP A 94 -5.35 -4.56 7.74
CA ASP A 94 -4.64 -5.83 7.65
C ASP A 94 -4.15 -6.31 9.04
N GLN A 95 -3.14 -7.16 9.07
CA GLN A 95 -2.58 -7.71 10.30
C GLN A 95 -1.76 -6.70 11.14
N GLY A 96 -1.60 -5.45 10.69
CA GLY A 96 -0.91 -4.38 11.41
C GLY A 96 0.44 -3.98 10.85
N ASP A 97 0.86 -4.56 9.72
CA ASP A 97 2.03 -4.11 8.96
C ASP A 97 1.66 -3.10 7.85
N ALA A 98 0.38 -2.89 7.63
CA ALA A 98 -0.26 -1.97 6.69
C ALA A 98 0.09 -2.20 5.20
N GLY A 99 0.72 -3.30 4.82
CA GLY A 99 1.10 -3.54 3.42
C GLY A 99 -0.09 -3.78 2.51
N GLY A 100 -0.97 -4.71 2.88
CA GLY A 100 -2.18 -5.04 2.12
C GLY A 100 -3.21 -3.93 2.15
N ALA A 101 -3.42 -3.32 3.33
CA ALA A 101 -4.36 -2.21 3.50
C ALA A 101 -3.94 -0.96 2.71
N ALA A 102 -2.66 -0.61 2.74
CA ALA A 102 -2.14 0.51 1.96
C ALA A 102 -2.19 0.26 0.45
N ARG A 103 -2.03 -0.99 0.01
CA ARG A 103 -2.22 -1.35 -1.40
C ARG A 103 -3.67 -1.14 -1.83
N ALA A 104 -4.66 -1.59 -1.05
CA ALA A 104 -6.08 -1.36 -1.32
C ALA A 104 -6.42 0.14 -1.33
N TRP A 105 -5.96 0.89 -0.33
CA TRP A 105 -6.12 2.34 -0.24
C TRP A 105 -5.56 3.07 -1.47
N TRP A 106 -4.33 2.72 -1.87
CA TRP A 106 -3.70 3.37 -3.01
C TRP A 106 -4.44 3.07 -4.32
N LEU A 107 -4.84 1.80 -4.54
CA LEU A 107 -5.60 1.39 -5.72
C LEU A 107 -6.97 2.04 -5.78
N LEU A 108 -7.71 2.10 -4.68
CA LEU A 108 -9.00 2.81 -4.63
C LEU A 108 -8.82 4.26 -5.08
N GLY A 109 -7.82 4.97 -4.52
CA GLY A 109 -7.51 6.32 -4.95
C GLY A 109 -7.06 6.42 -6.42
N TYR A 110 -6.22 5.47 -6.89
CA TYR A 110 -5.76 5.42 -8.28
C TYR A 110 -6.91 5.22 -9.26
N PHE A 111 -7.90 4.41 -8.89
CA PHE A 111 -9.11 4.16 -9.68
C PHE A 111 -10.24 5.15 -9.40
N GLY A 112 -9.98 6.24 -8.68
CA GLY A 112 -10.88 7.38 -8.56
C GLY A 112 -11.87 7.32 -7.40
N HIS A 113 -11.69 6.44 -6.41
CA HIS A 113 -12.51 6.48 -5.20
C HIS A 113 -12.11 7.68 -4.33
N PRO A 114 -13.06 8.56 -3.94
CA PRO A 114 -12.73 9.84 -3.30
C PRO A 114 -12.34 9.73 -1.82
N ASP A 115 -12.82 8.72 -1.10
CA ASP A 115 -12.62 8.56 0.35
C ASP A 115 -12.25 7.12 0.70
N ALA A 116 -10.97 6.81 0.59
CA ALA A 116 -10.38 5.56 1.06
C ALA A 116 -9.37 5.87 2.17
N ARG A 117 -9.43 5.10 3.28
CA ARG A 117 -8.56 5.29 4.45
C ARG A 117 -8.03 3.93 4.93
N VAL A 118 -6.97 3.98 5.73
CA VAL A 118 -6.36 2.80 6.37
C VAL A 118 -6.58 2.87 7.88
N LEU A 119 -6.97 1.75 8.50
CA LEU A 119 -7.04 1.62 9.95
C LEU A 119 -5.61 1.62 10.53
N ASP A 120 -5.28 2.67 11.28
CA ASP A 120 -3.95 2.82 11.87
C ASP A 120 -3.68 1.75 12.93
N GLY A 121 -2.66 0.92 12.69
CA GLY A 121 -2.32 -0.24 13.50
C GLY A 121 -3.15 -1.49 13.21
N GLY A 122 -4.02 -1.47 12.20
CA GLY A 122 -4.74 -2.64 11.67
C GLY A 122 -5.57 -3.42 12.70
N LEU A 123 -5.72 -4.72 12.48
CA LEU A 123 -6.46 -5.62 13.38
C LEU A 123 -5.96 -5.58 14.84
N PRO A 124 -4.64 -5.55 15.12
CA PRO A 124 -4.15 -5.44 16.49
C PRO A 124 -4.65 -4.20 17.23
N ALA A 125 -4.74 -3.05 16.55
CA ALA A 125 -5.24 -1.83 17.16
C ALA A 125 -6.75 -1.91 17.49
N TRP A 126 -7.54 -2.56 16.63
CA TRP A 126 -8.94 -2.83 16.90
C TRP A 126 -9.13 -3.73 18.12
N VAL A 127 -8.40 -4.84 18.18
CA VAL A 127 -8.46 -5.79 19.31
C VAL A 127 -7.99 -5.13 20.62
N ALA A 128 -6.89 -4.38 20.58
CA ALA A 128 -6.36 -3.67 21.74
C ALA A 128 -7.33 -2.61 22.29
N SER A 129 -8.25 -2.10 21.47
CA SER A 129 -9.31 -1.20 21.91
C SER A 129 -10.50 -1.92 22.61
N GLY A 130 -10.41 -3.24 22.83
CA GLY A 130 -11.43 -4.05 23.51
C GLY A 130 -12.68 -4.34 22.68
N ARG A 131 -12.62 -4.15 21.34
CA ARG A 131 -13.77 -4.34 20.47
C ARG A 131 -13.90 -5.78 19.97
N PRO A 132 -15.14 -6.26 19.76
CA PRO A 132 -15.37 -7.63 19.31
C PRO A 132 -14.93 -7.83 17.86
N LEU A 133 -14.60 -9.09 17.56
CA LEU A 133 -14.47 -9.59 16.19
C LEU A 133 -15.75 -10.35 15.81
N ALA A 134 -16.04 -10.40 14.52
CA ALA A 134 -17.05 -11.25 13.92
C ALA A 134 -16.39 -12.45 13.23
N THR A 135 -17.12 -13.57 13.16
CA THR A 135 -16.75 -14.77 12.39
C THR A 135 -17.68 -14.99 11.21
N GLU A 136 -18.87 -14.38 11.27
CA GLU A 136 -19.84 -14.45 10.19
C GLU A 136 -19.46 -13.47 9.08
N PRO A 137 -19.32 -13.94 7.82
CA PRO A 137 -19.08 -13.04 6.70
C PRO A 137 -20.26 -12.07 6.54
N PRO A 138 -20.03 -10.89 5.94
CA PRO A 138 -21.13 -9.97 5.66
C PRO A 138 -22.22 -10.70 4.89
N GLY A 139 -23.45 -10.70 5.42
CA GLY A 139 -24.60 -11.39 4.83
C GLY A 139 -24.82 -11.05 3.34
N PRO A 140 -25.66 -11.80 2.61
CA PRO A 140 -25.89 -11.53 1.19
C PRO A 140 -26.44 -10.11 1.01
N ALA A 141 -25.81 -9.35 0.13
CA ALA A 141 -26.22 -7.99 -0.21
C ALA A 141 -25.99 -7.74 -1.71
N ARG A 142 -26.62 -6.68 -2.21
CA ARG A 142 -26.37 -6.23 -3.59
C ARG A 142 -24.90 -5.86 -3.75
N PRO A 143 -24.29 -6.17 -4.91
CA PRO A 143 -22.98 -5.61 -5.28
C PRO A 143 -22.99 -4.08 -5.22
N GLY A 144 -21.87 -3.49 -4.90
CA GLY A 144 -21.69 -2.03 -4.93
C GLY A 144 -21.71 -1.46 -6.35
N GLY A 145 -21.78 -0.12 -6.43
CA GLY A 145 -21.84 0.63 -7.69
C GLY A 145 -20.51 1.23 -8.13
N PHE A 146 -19.39 0.94 -7.48
CA PHE A 146 -18.08 1.54 -7.78
C PHE A 146 -17.70 1.43 -9.26
N THR A 147 -17.17 2.53 -9.83
CA THR A 147 -16.68 2.59 -11.21
C THR A 147 -15.21 2.93 -11.24
N ALA A 148 -14.39 1.97 -11.69
CA ALA A 148 -12.94 2.15 -11.76
C ALA A 148 -12.53 3.07 -12.93
N ARG A 149 -11.91 4.19 -12.61
CA ARG A 149 -11.34 5.15 -13.54
C ARG A 149 -9.85 5.33 -13.20
N PRO A 150 -8.91 4.78 -14.00
CA PRO A 150 -7.49 4.82 -13.67
C PRO A 150 -6.90 6.23 -13.81
N GLY A 151 -5.77 6.49 -13.09
CA GLY A 151 -4.96 7.70 -13.29
C GLY A 151 -5.22 8.82 -12.29
N HIS A 152 -6.02 8.61 -11.25
CA HIS A 152 -6.29 9.64 -10.22
C HIS A 152 -5.17 9.79 -9.17
N ARG A 153 -4.21 8.85 -9.13
CA ARG A 153 -2.96 8.97 -8.36
C ARG A 153 -1.77 8.82 -9.29
N PRO A 154 -0.63 9.50 -9.02
CA PRO A 154 0.55 9.40 -9.87
C PRO A 154 1.18 8.01 -9.75
N ALA A 155 1.41 7.38 -10.92
CA ALA A 155 2.10 6.10 -11.05
C ALA A 155 3.30 6.25 -12.01
N LEU A 156 4.37 5.51 -11.75
CA LEU A 156 5.58 5.46 -12.58
C LEU A 156 5.70 4.09 -13.25
N ASP A 157 6.21 4.09 -14.45
CA ASP A 157 6.85 2.95 -15.09
C ASP A 157 8.35 2.92 -14.75
N ALA A 158 9.08 1.94 -15.26
CA ALA A 158 10.51 1.82 -15.02
C ALA A 158 11.31 3.06 -15.51
N ALA A 159 10.95 3.60 -16.68
CA ALA A 159 11.57 4.80 -17.22
C ALA A 159 11.26 6.04 -16.35
N GLY A 160 10.03 6.14 -15.83
CA GLY A 160 9.64 7.17 -14.87
C GLY A 160 10.41 7.07 -13.56
N ALA A 161 10.59 5.86 -13.04
CA ALA A 161 11.39 5.62 -11.84
C ALA A 161 12.85 6.01 -12.04
N ALA A 162 13.45 5.66 -13.19
CA ALA A 162 14.81 6.09 -13.56
C ALA A 162 14.93 7.62 -13.61
N ARG A 163 13.97 8.31 -14.23
CA ARG A 163 13.97 9.79 -14.26
C ARG A 163 13.88 10.40 -12.87
N VAL A 164 13.03 9.84 -12.00
CA VAL A 164 12.90 10.32 -10.62
C VAL A 164 14.20 10.04 -9.83
N ALA A 165 14.82 8.88 -10.01
CA ALA A 165 16.11 8.57 -9.38
C ALA A 165 17.22 9.54 -9.79
N ALA A 166 17.23 9.98 -11.06
CA ALA A 166 18.24 10.89 -11.61
C ALA A 166 18.03 12.37 -11.23
N ALA A 167 16.78 12.84 -11.16
CA ALA A 167 16.44 14.25 -11.04
C ALA A 167 15.62 14.62 -9.80
N GLY A 168 15.24 13.64 -8.98
CA GLY A 168 14.42 13.80 -7.79
C GLY A 168 14.86 12.88 -6.66
N VAL A 169 13.90 12.30 -5.96
CA VAL A 169 14.15 11.33 -4.87
C VAL A 169 13.32 10.07 -5.12
N LEU A 170 13.96 8.99 -5.50
CA LEU A 170 13.35 7.65 -5.57
C LEU A 170 13.65 6.90 -4.27
N LEU A 171 12.61 6.43 -3.58
CA LEU A 171 12.71 5.77 -2.29
C LEU A 171 12.43 4.27 -2.40
N ASP A 172 13.33 3.45 -1.86
CA ASP A 172 13.18 1.99 -1.75
C ASP A 172 12.67 1.61 -0.35
N ALA A 173 11.48 1.03 -0.28
CA ALA A 173 10.83 0.64 0.98
C ALA A 173 11.35 -0.68 1.57
N ARG A 174 12.21 -1.42 0.88
CA ARG A 174 12.76 -2.72 1.35
C ARG A 174 13.69 -2.54 2.55
N VAL A 175 13.89 -3.63 3.28
CA VAL A 175 14.87 -3.65 4.38
C VAL A 175 16.27 -3.34 3.87
N PRO A 176 17.15 -2.72 4.71
CA PRO A 176 18.48 -2.26 4.26
C PRO A 176 19.36 -3.37 3.68
N ALA A 177 19.22 -4.62 4.16
CA ALA A 177 19.99 -5.75 3.65
C ALA A 177 19.65 -6.08 2.18
N ARG A 178 18.34 -6.03 1.82
CA ARG A 178 17.88 -6.23 0.43
C ARG A 178 18.26 -5.07 -0.46
N TYR A 179 18.06 -3.83 0.01
CA TYR A 179 18.49 -2.63 -0.72
C TYR A 179 19.98 -2.69 -1.06
N ALA A 180 20.82 -2.99 -0.08
CA ALA A 180 22.27 -3.06 -0.25
C ALA A 180 22.77 -4.25 -1.10
N GLY A 181 21.86 -5.16 -1.49
CA GLY A 181 22.22 -6.37 -2.24
C GLY A 181 22.99 -7.42 -1.42
N ARG A 182 22.94 -7.33 -0.07
CA ARG A 182 23.55 -8.32 0.81
C ARG A 182 22.69 -9.58 0.99
N GLU A 183 21.39 -9.41 0.84
CA GLU A 183 20.42 -10.49 0.94
C GLU A 183 19.33 -10.28 -0.12
N GLU A 184 18.92 -11.35 -0.80
CA GLU A 184 17.75 -11.31 -1.68
C GLU A 184 17.05 -12.69 -1.68
N PRO A 185 16.12 -12.90 -0.73
CA PRO A 185 15.44 -14.19 -0.60
C PRO A 185 14.26 -14.37 -1.57
N VAL A 186 13.90 -13.34 -2.34
CA VAL A 186 12.66 -13.31 -3.12
C VAL A 186 12.91 -13.15 -4.62
N ASP A 187 13.76 -12.22 -5.00
CA ASP A 187 14.03 -11.88 -6.41
C ASP A 187 15.34 -12.53 -6.89
N PRO A 188 15.46 -12.88 -8.19
CA PRO A 188 16.67 -13.53 -8.71
C PRO A 188 17.90 -12.62 -8.74
N VAL A 189 17.73 -11.32 -8.55
CA VAL A 189 18.80 -10.31 -8.63
C VAL A 189 18.79 -9.46 -7.38
N ALA A 190 19.94 -9.31 -6.72
CA ALA A 190 20.14 -8.47 -5.56
C ALA A 190 20.59 -7.05 -5.94
N GLY A 191 20.28 -6.06 -5.11
CA GLY A 191 20.65 -4.66 -5.31
C GLY A 191 19.46 -3.72 -5.35
N HIS A 192 19.64 -2.52 -5.89
CA HIS A 192 18.61 -1.48 -5.97
C HIS A 192 18.71 -0.66 -7.27
N VAL A 193 17.68 0.12 -7.54
CA VAL A 193 17.66 1.06 -8.69
C VAL A 193 18.73 2.12 -8.47
N PRO A 194 19.67 2.33 -9.42
CA PRO A 194 20.70 3.36 -9.29
C PRO A 194 20.12 4.74 -8.98
N GLY A 195 20.69 5.44 -8.02
CA GLY A 195 20.21 6.73 -7.53
C GLY A 195 19.06 6.66 -6.50
N ALA A 196 18.47 5.49 -6.26
CA ALA A 196 17.45 5.34 -5.23
C ALA A 196 18.06 5.40 -3.82
N ARG A 197 17.25 5.85 -2.84
CA ARG A 197 17.63 5.93 -1.42
C ARG A 197 16.78 4.98 -0.60
N ASN A 198 17.37 4.31 0.38
CA ASN A 198 16.62 3.41 1.24
C ASN A 198 15.74 4.18 2.24
N ALA A 199 14.46 3.83 2.27
CA ALA A 199 13.47 4.32 3.23
C ALA A 199 12.70 3.13 3.80
N SER A 200 13.39 2.29 4.56
CA SER A 200 12.84 1.05 5.11
C SER A 200 11.59 1.30 5.94
N MET A 201 10.51 0.57 5.66
CA MET A 201 9.26 0.71 6.41
C MET A 201 9.41 0.43 7.90
N GLY A 202 10.32 -0.46 8.31
CA GLY A 202 10.60 -0.73 9.72
C GLY A 202 11.03 0.51 10.51
N GLU A 203 11.64 1.50 9.87
CA GLU A 203 12.05 2.76 10.48
C GLU A 203 10.90 3.78 10.58
N LEU A 204 9.86 3.62 9.78
CA LEU A 204 8.70 4.52 9.70
C LEU A 204 7.56 4.10 10.62
N LEU A 205 7.67 2.92 11.24
CA LEU A 205 6.67 2.36 12.15
C LEU A 205 7.14 2.42 13.61
N THR A 206 6.17 2.47 14.51
CA THR A 206 6.35 2.26 15.96
C THR A 206 5.12 1.51 16.48
N GLY A 207 5.33 0.32 17.05
CA GLY A 207 4.24 -0.49 17.58
C GLY A 207 3.17 -0.84 16.53
N GLY A 208 3.56 -1.10 15.28
CA GLY A 208 2.65 -1.40 14.17
C GLY A 208 1.89 -0.19 13.60
N ARG A 209 2.16 1.02 14.07
CA ARG A 209 1.54 2.27 13.59
C ARG A 209 2.56 3.14 12.89
N LEU A 210 2.11 3.95 11.96
CA LEU A 210 2.95 5.00 11.38
C LEU A 210 3.37 5.99 12.47
N ARG A 211 4.64 6.43 12.40
CA ARG A 211 5.14 7.49 13.28
C ARG A 211 4.36 8.79 13.06
N PRO A 212 4.34 9.72 14.04
CA PRO A 212 3.68 11.01 13.88
C PRO A 212 4.14 11.76 12.63
N ALA A 213 3.22 12.47 11.97
CA ALA A 213 3.45 13.18 10.71
C ALA A 213 4.71 14.04 10.69
N GLY A 214 4.96 14.80 11.78
CA GLY A 214 6.15 15.64 11.89
C GLY A 214 7.47 14.84 11.99
N GLU A 215 7.45 13.63 12.56
CA GLU A 215 8.61 12.75 12.60
C GLU A 215 8.87 12.12 11.24
N LEU A 216 7.82 11.63 10.57
CA LEU A 216 7.89 11.12 9.21
C LEU A 216 8.47 12.18 8.26
N ARG A 217 7.95 13.42 8.34
CA ARG A 217 8.41 14.53 7.54
C ARG A 217 9.92 14.77 7.71
N ARG A 218 10.42 14.88 8.95
CA ARG A 218 11.86 15.05 9.19
C ARG A 218 12.71 13.92 8.62
N ARG A 219 12.24 12.66 8.72
CA ARG A 219 12.93 11.50 8.14
C ARG A 219 13.02 11.57 6.62
N PHE A 220 11.92 11.91 5.96
CA PHE A 220 11.92 12.07 4.50
C PHE A 220 12.75 13.27 4.05
N GLU A 221 12.73 14.36 4.79
CA GLU A 221 13.58 15.53 4.53
C GLU A 221 15.07 15.19 4.66
N ALA A 222 15.45 14.33 5.61
CA ALA A 222 16.82 13.83 5.73
C ALA A 222 17.23 12.97 4.52
N LEU A 223 16.28 12.29 3.87
CA LEU A 223 16.48 11.59 2.61
C LEU A 223 16.43 12.50 1.37
N GLY A 224 16.37 13.82 1.55
CA GLY A 224 16.37 14.79 0.45
C GLY A 224 15.01 15.12 -0.14
N VAL A 225 13.91 14.60 0.41
CA VAL A 225 12.55 15.00 -0.02
C VAL A 225 12.32 16.47 0.34
N ARG A 226 11.91 17.27 -0.64
CA ARG A 226 11.67 18.72 -0.51
C ARG A 226 10.45 19.09 -1.34
N GLU A 227 9.80 20.19 -1.01
CA GLU A 227 8.77 20.77 -1.84
C GLU A 227 9.31 21.08 -3.24
N GLY A 228 8.52 20.76 -4.27
CA GLY A 228 8.91 20.95 -5.68
C GLY A 228 9.88 19.90 -6.24
N VAL A 229 10.41 18.98 -5.42
CA VAL A 229 11.25 17.87 -5.88
C VAL A 229 10.38 16.66 -6.20
N PRO A 230 10.48 16.05 -7.40
CA PRO A 230 9.76 14.83 -7.72
C PRO A 230 10.12 13.69 -6.76
N VAL A 231 9.11 13.03 -6.17
CA VAL A 231 9.30 11.88 -5.27
C VAL A 231 8.62 10.66 -5.84
N GLY A 232 9.34 9.54 -5.85
CA GLY A 232 8.81 8.23 -6.20
C GLY A 232 9.10 7.20 -5.12
N ALA A 233 8.26 6.18 -5.03
CA ALA A 233 8.42 5.07 -4.10
C ALA A 233 8.31 3.72 -4.82
N TYR A 234 9.19 2.78 -4.48
CA TYR A 234 9.14 1.41 -4.94
C TYR A 234 9.55 0.44 -3.82
N CYS A 235 9.36 -0.85 -4.03
CA CYS A 235 9.86 -1.92 -3.14
C CYS A 235 10.23 -3.17 -3.94
N GLY A 236 9.94 -4.37 -3.47
CA GLY A 236 10.07 -5.59 -4.25
C GLY A 236 9.02 -5.73 -5.35
N SER A 237 7.76 -5.39 -5.06
CA SER A 237 6.61 -5.65 -5.96
C SER A 237 5.48 -4.63 -5.87
N GLY A 238 5.70 -3.46 -5.29
CA GLY A 238 4.73 -2.37 -5.23
C GLY A 238 3.73 -2.44 -4.06
N VAL A 239 3.72 -3.51 -3.27
CA VAL A 239 2.83 -3.65 -2.11
C VAL A 239 3.29 -2.76 -0.96
N VAL A 240 4.49 -3.01 -0.42
CA VAL A 240 5.07 -2.21 0.68
C VAL A 240 5.36 -0.77 0.24
N ALA A 241 5.63 -0.53 -1.05
CA ALA A 241 5.78 0.81 -1.58
C ALA A 241 4.49 1.65 -1.49
N SER A 242 3.32 1.02 -1.56
CA SER A 242 2.05 1.71 -1.32
C SER A 242 1.95 2.22 0.13
N GLN A 243 2.50 1.47 1.10
CA GLN A 243 2.61 1.91 2.49
C GLN A 243 3.60 3.07 2.65
N LEU A 244 4.72 3.06 1.90
CA LEU A 244 5.64 4.19 1.88
C LEU A 244 4.99 5.46 1.30
N VAL A 245 4.17 5.33 0.24
CA VAL A 245 3.37 6.45 -0.29
C VAL A 245 2.36 6.94 0.75
N LEU A 246 1.72 6.03 1.51
CA LEU A 246 0.82 6.39 2.61
C LEU A 246 1.56 7.19 3.69
N ALA A 247 2.76 6.76 4.09
CA ALA A 247 3.57 7.47 5.07
C ALA A 247 4.00 8.88 4.58
N LEU A 248 4.33 9.00 3.29
CA LEU A 248 4.61 10.30 2.66
C LEU A 248 3.37 11.20 2.66
N GLU A 249 2.18 10.66 2.33
CA GLU A 249 0.91 11.42 2.36
C GLU A 249 0.57 11.89 3.78
N VAL A 250 0.77 11.05 4.81
CA VAL A 250 0.63 11.43 6.22
C VAL A 250 1.60 12.56 6.60
N ALA A 251 2.81 12.56 6.03
CA ALA A 251 3.79 13.62 6.23
C ALA A 251 3.49 14.91 5.43
N GLY A 252 2.43 14.92 4.61
CA GLY A 252 2.10 16.04 3.72
C GLY A 252 3.04 16.18 2.52
N LEU A 253 3.63 15.08 2.07
CA LEU A 253 4.61 15.01 0.97
C LEU A 253 4.05 14.16 -0.18
N PRO A 254 3.70 14.77 -1.33
CA PRO A 254 3.17 14.02 -2.46
C PRO A 254 4.25 13.11 -3.08
N ALA A 255 3.86 11.89 -3.47
CA ALA A 255 4.77 10.95 -4.12
C ALA A 255 4.04 10.09 -5.16
N ALA A 256 4.77 9.64 -6.17
CA ALA A 256 4.31 8.68 -7.15
C ALA A 256 4.69 7.25 -6.73
N LEU A 257 3.83 6.28 -7.02
CA LEU A 257 4.15 4.87 -6.85
C LEU A 257 4.76 4.30 -8.14
N TYR A 258 5.82 3.51 -8.03
CA TYR A 258 6.25 2.59 -9.08
C TYR A 258 5.72 1.18 -8.77
N PRO A 259 4.55 0.78 -9.33
CA PRO A 259 3.89 -0.48 -8.98
C PRO A 259 4.71 -1.71 -9.36
N GLY A 260 5.40 -1.69 -10.51
CA GLY A 260 6.23 -2.79 -11.00
C GLY A 260 7.42 -3.08 -10.08
N SER A 261 7.97 -2.02 -9.48
CA SER A 261 9.03 -2.10 -8.47
C SER A 261 10.26 -2.90 -8.91
N TRP A 262 11.03 -3.42 -7.97
CA TRP A 262 12.25 -4.18 -8.25
C TRP A 262 12.01 -5.39 -9.14
N SER A 263 10.94 -6.15 -8.90
CA SER A 263 10.61 -7.33 -9.70
C SER A 263 10.30 -7.03 -11.18
N ASN A 264 9.85 -5.82 -11.52
CA ASN A 264 9.74 -5.37 -12.90
C ASN A 264 11.07 -4.78 -13.39
N TRP A 265 11.78 -3.99 -12.56
CA TRP A 265 13.04 -3.36 -12.92
C TRP A 265 14.05 -4.36 -13.47
N ILE A 266 14.22 -5.49 -12.79
CA ILE A 266 15.18 -6.54 -13.16
C ILE A 266 14.77 -7.39 -14.36
N THR A 267 13.59 -7.17 -14.96
CA THR A 267 13.20 -7.85 -16.21
C THR A 267 13.90 -7.27 -17.44
N ASP A 268 14.40 -6.04 -17.34
CA ASP A 268 15.22 -5.42 -18.39
C ASP A 268 16.72 -5.68 -18.08
N PRO A 269 17.40 -6.53 -18.86
CA PRO A 269 18.80 -6.82 -18.65
C PRO A 269 19.73 -5.62 -18.87
N SER A 270 19.24 -4.57 -19.52
CA SER A 270 19.98 -3.31 -19.72
C SER A 270 19.82 -2.32 -18.57
N ALA A 271 18.87 -2.55 -17.65
CA ALA A 271 18.66 -1.71 -16.51
C ALA A 271 19.85 -1.80 -15.55
N GLY A 272 20.39 -0.65 -15.18
CA GLY A 272 21.49 -0.57 -14.20
C GLY A 272 21.07 -1.14 -12.84
N ILE A 273 22.02 -1.72 -12.12
CA ILE A 273 21.84 -2.22 -10.75
C ILE A 273 22.95 -1.62 -9.88
N ALA A 274 22.53 -1.00 -8.78
CA ALA A 274 23.45 -0.53 -7.74
C ALA A 274 23.43 -1.51 -6.55
N VAL A 275 24.55 -1.60 -5.84
CA VAL A 275 24.72 -2.37 -4.60
C VAL A 275 25.43 -1.53 -3.55
N GLY A 276 25.33 -1.92 -2.29
CA GLY A 276 25.87 -1.16 -1.16
C GLY A 276 24.82 -0.27 -0.52
N SER A 277 25.22 0.49 0.51
CA SER A 277 24.32 1.38 1.27
C SER A 277 24.07 2.72 0.59
N GLU A 278 24.92 3.11 -0.34
CA GLU A 278 24.84 4.37 -1.07
C GLU A 278 23.92 4.25 -2.30
N PRO A 279 23.32 5.36 -2.76
CA PRO A 279 22.40 5.33 -3.90
C PRO A 279 22.98 4.79 -5.22
N GLY A 280 24.32 4.77 -5.34
CA GLY A 280 24.99 4.42 -6.59
C GLY A 280 24.74 5.46 -7.69
N ARG A 281 25.38 5.24 -8.84
CA ARG A 281 25.22 6.06 -10.06
C ARG A 281 24.90 5.16 -11.24
#